data_ed417b2bd8e42f10170547c6c304d87a
#
_entry.id   ed417b2bd8e42f10170547c6c304d87a
#
_cell.length_a   1.000
_cell.length_b   1.000
_cell.length_c   1.000
_cell.angle_alpha   90.00
_cell.angle_beta   90.00
_cell.angle_gamma   90.00
#
_symmetry.space_group_name_H-M   'P 1'
#
loop_
_entity.id
_entity.type
_entity.pdbx_description
1 polymer ?
#
loop_
_entity_poly.entity_id
_entity_poly.type
_entity_poly.pdbx_seq_one_letter_code
_entity_poly.pdbx_strand_id
1 'polypeptide(L)'
;MISKASYDNFYYQLEKYINEEEQSNELYEISVYFRDLKNGPIFGFNELTEFIPASLLKVPTVMVFLNSAENQPELLTYKISYTGTTTVARQEVKPKESAKPNTLYTIEELLRLTLIYSDNASLNMLQTFLNENPQRLKLREETFQELGLIDPRTKSENTLTVRGYASLFRLLYNVSFLNAEMSEKILQWLAESDYQIGLRAGVPGNIKIAHKFGERFFESDDVRQLHDCGIIYYPDNPYLLCVMTKGSDFNKLQSVIQHISEMVYEEVDSRKI
;
A
#
# COMPACT_ATOMS: atom_id res chain seq x y z
N MET A 1 -16.79 18.45 17.59
CA MET A 1 -17.16 17.92 16.26
C MET A 1 -16.66 18.92 15.22
N ILE A 2 -15.56 18.62 14.54
CA ILE A 2 -15.09 19.40 13.39
C ILE A 2 -16.09 19.12 12.26
N SER A 3 -16.81 20.13 11.82
CA SER A 3 -17.86 19.97 10.81
C SER A 3 -17.24 19.68 9.43
N LYS A 4 -17.96 18.94 8.57
CA LYS A 4 -17.60 18.68 7.16
C LYS A 4 -17.27 19.98 6.39
N ALA A 5 -17.92 21.08 6.74
CA ALA A 5 -17.68 22.44 6.23
C ALA A 5 -16.25 22.98 6.43
N SER A 6 -15.45 22.38 7.35
CA SER A 6 -14.12 22.88 7.63
C SER A 6 -13.04 22.46 6.60
N TYR A 7 -13.31 21.47 5.72
CA TYR A 7 -12.39 21.03 4.67
C TYR A 7 -12.77 21.49 3.26
N ASP A 8 -13.85 22.22 3.09
CA ASP A 8 -14.35 22.59 1.75
C ASP A 8 -13.34 23.42 0.95
N ASN A 9 -12.66 24.37 1.61
CA ASN A 9 -11.63 25.18 0.95
C ASN A 9 -10.40 24.34 0.56
N PHE A 10 -9.94 23.45 1.46
CA PHE A 10 -8.84 22.54 1.16
C PHE A 10 -9.21 21.58 0.03
N TYR A 11 -10.41 21.00 0.08
CA TYR A 11 -10.94 20.15 -0.97
C TYR A 11 -10.89 20.82 -2.33
N TYR A 12 -11.36 22.09 -2.41
CA TYR A 12 -11.32 22.88 -3.65
C TYR A 12 -9.88 23.12 -4.14
N GLN A 13 -8.94 23.42 -3.23
CA GLN A 13 -7.53 23.60 -3.62
C GLN A 13 -6.89 22.32 -4.14
N LEU A 14 -7.17 21.21 -3.49
CA LEU A 14 -6.67 19.89 -3.90
C LEU A 14 -7.28 19.48 -5.25
N GLU A 15 -8.60 19.68 -5.44
CA GLU A 15 -9.28 19.44 -6.71
C GLU A 15 -8.68 20.28 -7.84
N LYS A 16 -8.44 21.56 -7.58
CA LYS A 16 -7.81 22.45 -8.55
C LYS A 16 -6.41 21.95 -8.95
N TYR A 17 -5.59 21.59 -7.97
CA TYR A 17 -4.27 21.03 -8.24
C TYR A 17 -4.34 19.74 -9.07
N ILE A 18 -5.22 18.81 -8.72
CA ILE A 18 -5.40 17.56 -9.46
C ILE A 18 -5.80 17.83 -10.91
N ASN A 19 -6.79 18.71 -11.13
CA ASN A 19 -7.26 19.07 -12.47
C ASN A 19 -6.15 19.75 -13.31
N GLU A 20 -5.32 20.60 -12.71
CA GLU A 20 -4.18 21.23 -13.39
C GLU A 20 -3.14 20.20 -13.79
N GLU A 21 -2.85 19.23 -12.93
CA GLU A 21 -1.90 18.15 -13.21
C GLU A 21 -2.41 17.18 -14.30
N GLU A 22 -3.69 16.81 -14.28
CA GLU A 22 -4.30 15.93 -15.29
C GLU A 22 -4.42 16.61 -16.69
N GLN A 23 -4.27 17.92 -16.77
CA GLN A 23 -4.16 18.63 -18.06
C GLN A 23 -2.76 18.52 -18.68
N SER A 24 -1.77 18.04 -17.93
CA SER A 24 -0.44 17.79 -18.47
C SER A 24 -0.43 16.53 -19.36
N ASN A 25 0.43 16.50 -20.39
CA ASN A 25 0.55 15.32 -21.24
C ASN A 25 1.28 14.15 -20.56
N GLU A 26 1.78 14.33 -19.35
CA GLU A 26 2.58 13.36 -18.60
C GLU A 26 1.79 12.59 -17.54
N LEU A 27 0.62 13.13 -17.16
CA LEU A 27 -0.23 12.58 -16.12
C LEU A 27 -1.64 12.33 -16.65
N TYR A 28 -2.15 11.11 -16.51
CA TYR A 28 -3.40 10.69 -17.13
C TYR A 28 -4.53 10.53 -16.12
N GLU A 29 -4.22 10.05 -14.92
CA GLU A 29 -5.21 9.79 -13.86
C GLU A 29 -4.58 9.98 -12.48
N ILE A 30 -5.31 10.67 -11.61
CA ILE A 30 -5.00 10.80 -10.18
C ILE A 30 -6.23 10.40 -9.38
N SER A 31 -6.04 9.53 -8.41
CA SER A 31 -7.05 9.19 -7.41
C SER A 31 -6.51 9.41 -6.01
N VAL A 32 -7.31 10.05 -5.17
CA VAL A 32 -6.96 10.35 -3.78
C VAL A 32 -8.07 9.88 -2.86
N TYR A 33 -7.70 9.31 -1.73
CA TYR A 33 -8.59 9.01 -0.63
C TYR A 33 -7.96 9.44 0.69
N PHE A 34 -8.65 10.31 1.40
CA PHE A 34 -8.28 10.76 2.74
C PHE A 34 -9.31 10.31 3.77
N ARG A 35 -8.83 9.93 4.94
CA ARG A 35 -9.67 9.66 6.10
C ARG A 35 -8.96 10.01 7.39
N ASP A 36 -9.55 10.92 8.15
CA ASP A 36 -9.20 11.10 9.56
C ASP A 36 -9.58 9.83 10.34
N LEU A 37 -8.62 9.28 11.11
CA LEU A 37 -8.81 8.01 11.80
C LEU A 37 -9.39 8.18 13.22
N LYS A 38 -9.56 9.41 13.68
CA LYS A 38 -10.09 9.68 15.01
C LYS A 38 -11.61 9.83 15.00
N ASN A 39 -12.19 10.71 14.25
CA ASN A 39 -13.65 10.89 14.07
C ASN A 39 -13.96 12.00 13.02
N GLY A 40 -12.98 12.32 12.22
CA GLY A 40 -13.06 13.45 11.30
C GLY A 40 -13.57 13.11 9.91
N PRO A 41 -13.36 14.02 8.98
CA PRO A 41 -13.90 13.91 7.64
C PRO A 41 -13.25 12.79 6.83
N ILE A 42 -13.99 12.43 5.78
CA ILE A 42 -13.56 11.54 4.72
C ILE A 42 -13.81 12.28 3.43
N PHE A 43 -12.84 12.29 2.53
CA PHE A 43 -13.05 12.77 1.17
C PHE A 43 -12.20 11.95 0.19
N GLY A 44 -12.55 12.03 -1.09
CA GLY A 44 -11.82 11.39 -2.17
C GLY A 44 -12.03 12.11 -3.50
N PHE A 45 -11.05 11.96 -4.39
CA PHE A 45 -11.10 12.36 -5.80
C PHE A 45 -10.90 11.12 -6.65
N ASN A 46 -11.76 10.94 -7.64
CA ASN A 46 -11.71 9.78 -8.54
C ASN A 46 -11.59 8.46 -7.76
N GLU A 47 -12.19 8.39 -6.58
CA GLU A 47 -11.93 7.33 -5.57
C GLU A 47 -12.39 5.93 -6.00
N LEU A 48 -13.18 5.86 -7.08
CA LEU A 48 -13.68 4.62 -7.68
C LEU A 48 -12.97 4.26 -8.99
N THR A 49 -12.00 5.04 -9.44
CA THR A 49 -11.16 4.68 -10.60
C THR A 49 -10.30 3.47 -10.27
N GLU A 50 -10.24 2.54 -11.20
CA GLU A 50 -9.53 1.27 -11.05
C GLU A 50 -8.09 1.35 -11.56
N PHE A 51 -7.15 0.83 -10.77
CA PHE A 51 -5.73 0.75 -11.08
C PHE A 51 -5.22 -0.69 -10.90
N ILE A 52 -4.16 -1.05 -11.62
CA ILE A 52 -3.42 -2.30 -11.36
C ILE A 52 -2.64 -2.13 -10.05
N PRO A 53 -2.92 -2.91 -9.02
CA PRO A 53 -2.38 -2.66 -7.67
C PRO A 53 -0.88 -2.90 -7.54
N ALA A 54 -0.27 -3.66 -8.44
CA ALA A 54 1.16 -3.98 -8.41
C ALA A 54 1.62 -4.46 -7.01
N SER A 55 2.70 -3.86 -6.47
CA SER A 55 3.25 -4.22 -5.15
C SER A 55 2.35 -3.86 -3.95
N LEU A 56 1.23 -3.18 -4.16
CA LEU A 56 0.24 -2.99 -3.10
C LEU A 56 -0.35 -4.34 -2.62
N LEU A 57 -0.43 -5.35 -3.48
CA LEU A 57 -0.90 -6.71 -3.12
C LEU A 57 0.03 -7.45 -2.13
N LYS A 58 1.20 -6.92 -1.83
CA LYS A 58 2.09 -7.46 -0.80
C LYS A 58 1.49 -7.36 0.60
N VAL A 59 0.76 -6.30 0.90
CA VAL A 59 0.10 -6.13 2.21
C VAL A 59 -0.93 -7.24 2.45
N PRO A 60 -1.95 -7.46 1.60
CA PRO A 60 -2.90 -8.53 1.83
C PRO A 60 -2.26 -9.93 1.76
N THR A 61 -1.20 -10.13 0.96
CA THR A 61 -0.44 -11.39 0.98
C THR A 61 0.16 -11.66 2.36
N VAL A 62 0.77 -10.65 2.99
CA VAL A 62 1.29 -10.77 4.36
C VAL A 62 0.17 -11.01 5.38
N MET A 63 -0.99 -10.36 5.20
CA MET A 63 -2.16 -10.58 6.05
C MET A 63 -2.63 -12.05 6.02
N VAL A 64 -2.56 -12.77 4.89
CA VAL A 64 -2.86 -14.21 4.80
C VAL A 64 -1.97 -15.03 5.75
N PHE A 65 -0.66 -14.77 5.73
CA PHE A 65 0.28 -15.48 6.59
C PHE A 65 0.08 -15.19 8.07
N LEU A 66 -0.11 -13.91 8.42
CA LEU A 66 -0.27 -13.52 9.82
C LEU A 66 -1.62 -13.97 10.39
N ASN A 67 -2.68 -13.98 9.57
CA ASN A 67 -3.96 -14.58 9.96
C ASN A 67 -3.82 -16.08 10.26
N SER A 68 -3.06 -16.81 9.44
CA SER A 68 -2.75 -18.22 9.72
C SER A 68 -1.92 -18.38 10.99
N ALA A 69 -0.96 -17.49 11.22
CA ALA A 69 -0.06 -17.54 12.36
C ALA A 69 -0.74 -17.26 13.71
N GLU A 70 -1.92 -16.63 13.71
CA GLU A 70 -2.72 -16.46 14.94
C GLU A 70 -3.07 -17.79 15.61
N ASN A 71 -3.29 -18.83 14.80
CA ASN A 71 -3.61 -20.18 15.27
C ASN A 71 -2.43 -21.17 15.14
N GLN A 72 -1.40 -20.82 14.36
CA GLN A 72 -0.24 -21.64 14.06
C GLN A 72 1.04 -20.80 14.11
N PRO A 73 1.46 -20.31 15.29
CA PRO A 73 2.59 -19.37 15.41
C PRO A 73 3.92 -19.94 14.90
N GLU A 74 4.08 -21.27 14.93
CA GLU A 74 5.23 -21.96 14.35
C GLU A 74 5.38 -21.74 12.84
N LEU A 75 4.34 -21.32 12.14
CA LEU A 75 4.39 -20.97 10.72
C LEU A 75 5.44 -19.88 10.45
N LEU A 76 5.56 -18.90 11.33
CA LEU A 76 6.50 -17.79 11.13
C LEU A 76 7.97 -18.24 11.21
N THR A 77 8.25 -19.30 11.96
CA THR A 77 9.60 -19.88 12.09
C THR A 77 9.89 -20.96 11.05
N TYR A 78 8.89 -21.36 10.26
CA TYR A 78 9.08 -22.33 9.18
C TYR A 78 10.06 -21.80 8.14
N LYS A 79 11.01 -22.65 7.70
CA LYS A 79 12.10 -22.24 6.81
C LYS A 79 11.90 -22.69 5.38
N ILE A 80 12.10 -21.77 4.46
CA ILE A 80 12.02 -21.98 3.00
C ILE A 80 13.40 -21.72 2.39
N SER A 81 13.83 -22.60 1.49
CA SER A 81 15.08 -22.44 0.74
C SER A 81 14.84 -21.63 -0.53
N TYR A 82 15.68 -20.63 -0.76
CA TYR A 82 15.68 -19.88 -2.01
C TYR A 82 16.74 -20.40 -2.98
N THR A 83 16.32 -20.98 -4.10
CA THR A 83 17.23 -21.54 -5.12
C THR A 83 17.75 -20.49 -6.11
N GLY A 84 17.14 -19.31 -6.16
CA GLY A 84 17.52 -18.24 -7.09
C GLY A 84 17.03 -18.43 -8.53
N THR A 85 16.19 -19.43 -8.81
CA THR A 85 15.73 -19.76 -10.18
C THR A 85 14.46 -18.99 -10.61
N THR A 86 13.87 -18.22 -9.71
CA THR A 86 12.60 -17.51 -9.99
C THR A 86 12.86 -16.23 -10.77
N THR A 87 12.18 -16.06 -11.91
CA THR A 87 12.20 -14.79 -12.64
C THR A 87 11.47 -13.73 -11.80
N VAL A 88 12.18 -12.66 -11.48
CA VAL A 88 11.64 -11.54 -10.69
C VAL A 88 11.18 -10.45 -11.63
N ALA A 89 9.99 -9.91 -11.43
CA ALA A 89 9.49 -8.79 -12.22
C ALA A 89 10.41 -7.57 -12.07
N ARG A 90 10.63 -6.85 -13.18
CA ARG A 90 11.42 -5.62 -13.19
C ARG A 90 10.80 -4.59 -12.24
N GLN A 91 11.66 -3.87 -11.50
CA GLN A 91 11.30 -2.78 -10.62
C GLN A 91 12.10 -1.54 -11.00
N GLU A 92 11.43 -0.38 -11.06
CA GLU A 92 12.08 0.93 -11.18
C GLU A 92 12.71 1.31 -9.83
N VAL A 93 11.96 1.10 -8.74
CA VAL A 93 12.48 1.26 -7.37
C VAL A 93 13.13 -0.06 -6.94
N LYS A 94 14.46 -0.07 -6.92
CA LYS A 94 15.22 -1.26 -6.51
C LYS A 94 15.20 -1.40 -4.98
N PRO A 95 14.89 -2.61 -4.44
CA PRO A 95 14.97 -2.85 -3.01
C PRO A 95 16.42 -2.72 -2.51
N LYS A 96 16.64 -2.11 -1.33
CA LYS A 96 17.97 -2.06 -0.71
C LYS A 96 18.43 -3.43 -0.23
N GLU A 97 17.48 -4.28 0.19
CA GLU A 97 17.73 -5.66 0.56
C GLU A 97 16.78 -6.59 -0.18
N SER A 98 17.27 -7.77 -0.56
CA SER A 98 16.51 -8.80 -1.27
C SER A 98 16.97 -10.18 -0.82
N ALA A 99 16.09 -11.16 -0.90
CA ALA A 99 16.41 -12.55 -0.65
C ALA A 99 17.54 -13.02 -1.58
N LYS A 100 18.56 -13.68 -0.99
CA LYS A 100 19.77 -14.14 -1.71
C LYS A 100 19.65 -15.62 -2.08
N PRO A 101 20.08 -16.02 -3.29
CA PRO A 101 20.13 -17.42 -3.68
C PRO A 101 20.92 -18.29 -2.70
N ASN A 102 20.56 -19.57 -2.61
CA ASN A 102 21.19 -20.58 -1.73
C ASN A 102 21.15 -20.22 -0.24
N THR A 103 20.13 -19.47 0.16
CA THR A 103 19.92 -19.05 1.54
C THR A 103 18.59 -19.62 2.06
N LEU A 104 18.58 -19.97 3.33
CA LEU A 104 17.41 -20.47 4.04
C LEU A 104 16.81 -19.33 4.86
N TYR A 105 15.54 -19.00 4.59
CA TYR A 105 14.80 -17.93 5.26
C TYR A 105 13.62 -18.49 6.04
N THR A 106 13.33 -17.92 7.20
CA THR A 106 12.04 -18.10 7.85
C THR A 106 10.94 -17.37 7.08
N ILE A 107 9.69 -17.80 7.25
CA ILE A 107 8.55 -17.08 6.68
C ILE A 107 8.53 -15.62 7.19
N GLU A 108 8.77 -15.38 8.48
CA GLU A 108 8.79 -14.03 9.04
C GLU A 108 9.85 -13.14 8.38
N GLU A 109 11.07 -13.64 8.14
CA GLU A 109 12.11 -12.89 7.41
C GLU A 109 11.65 -12.52 5.99
N LEU A 110 11.01 -13.44 5.27
CA LEU A 110 10.47 -13.17 3.93
C LEU A 110 9.33 -12.15 3.95
N LEU A 111 8.43 -12.22 4.95
CA LEU A 111 7.35 -11.24 5.11
C LEU A 111 7.92 -9.83 5.36
N ARG A 112 8.94 -9.71 6.19
CA ARG A 112 9.65 -8.45 6.44
C ARG A 112 10.31 -7.90 5.17
N LEU A 113 11.10 -8.70 4.46
CA LEU A 113 11.71 -8.29 3.19
C LEU A 113 10.65 -7.84 2.18
N THR A 114 9.53 -8.54 2.12
CA THR A 114 8.40 -8.23 1.21
C THR A 114 7.77 -6.87 1.51
N LEU A 115 7.58 -6.49 2.79
CA LEU A 115 6.96 -5.22 3.14
C LEU A 115 7.95 -4.06 3.20
N ILE A 116 9.08 -4.23 3.90
CA ILE A 116 10.05 -3.17 4.17
C ILE A 116 10.73 -2.72 2.87
N TYR A 117 11.25 -3.70 2.10
CA TYR A 117 12.03 -3.44 0.88
C TYR A 117 11.24 -3.63 -0.41
N SER A 118 9.96 -4.01 -0.30
CA SER A 118 9.15 -4.37 -1.47
C SER A 118 9.79 -5.46 -2.34
N ASP A 119 10.53 -6.40 -1.72
CA ASP A 119 11.28 -7.43 -2.43
C ASP A 119 10.38 -8.43 -3.15
N ASN A 120 10.59 -8.57 -4.48
CA ASN A 120 9.84 -9.51 -5.31
C ASN A 120 10.32 -10.95 -5.17
N ALA A 121 11.61 -11.17 -4.83
CA ALA A 121 12.13 -12.52 -4.63
C ALA A 121 11.47 -13.18 -3.41
N SER A 122 11.40 -12.45 -2.29
CA SER A 122 10.69 -12.90 -1.08
C SER A 122 9.21 -13.14 -1.34
N LEU A 123 8.55 -12.23 -2.07
CA LEU A 123 7.14 -12.42 -2.45
C LEU A 123 6.93 -13.71 -3.25
N ASN A 124 7.79 -13.97 -4.26
CA ASN A 124 7.69 -15.16 -5.08
C ASN A 124 7.86 -16.45 -4.26
N MET A 125 8.80 -16.47 -3.29
CA MET A 125 8.96 -17.60 -2.38
C MET A 125 7.71 -17.85 -1.54
N LEU A 126 7.12 -16.78 -0.98
CA LEU A 126 5.88 -16.85 -0.21
C LEU A 126 4.69 -17.33 -1.07
N GLN A 127 4.56 -16.83 -2.29
CA GLN A 127 3.52 -17.26 -3.22
C GLN A 127 3.68 -18.72 -3.63
N THR A 128 4.91 -19.16 -3.90
CA THR A 128 5.22 -20.57 -4.19
C THR A 128 4.79 -21.45 -3.02
N PHE A 129 5.17 -21.08 -1.79
CA PHE A 129 4.77 -21.82 -0.59
C PHE A 129 3.25 -21.92 -0.41
N LEU A 130 2.49 -20.87 -0.75
CA LEU A 130 1.02 -20.93 -0.74
C LEU A 130 0.49 -21.85 -1.83
N ASN A 131 1.04 -21.76 -3.05
CA ASN A 131 0.55 -22.49 -4.22
C ASN A 131 0.85 -23.99 -4.18
N GLU A 132 1.90 -24.41 -3.47
CA GLU A 132 2.29 -25.83 -3.33
C GLU A 132 1.30 -26.65 -2.49
N ASN A 133 0.40 -26.00 -1.76
CA ASN A 133 -0.56 -26.69 -0.90
C ASN A 133 -1.99 -26.19 -1.19
N PRO A 134 -2.92 -27.06 -1.61
CA PRO A 134 -4.31 -26.67 -1.96
C PRO A 134 -5.06 -25.97 -0.82
N GLN A 135 -4.81 -26.36 0.44
CA GLN A 135 -5.46 -25.74 1.60
C GLN A 135 -4.94 -24.31 1.82
N ARG A 136 -3.63 -24.07 1.63
CA ARG A 136 -3.04 -22.71 1.73
C ARG A 136 -3.51 -21.82 0.59
N LEU A 137 -3.58 -22.37 -0.63
CA LEU A 137 -4.11 -21.63 -1.79
C LEU A 137 -5.58 -21.23 -1.56
N LYS A 138 -6.40 -22.15 -1.09
CA LYS A 138 -7.80 -21.88 -0.75
C LYS A 138 -7.90 -20.78 0.33
N LEU A 139 -7.11 -20.86 1.39
CA LEU A 139 -7.10 -19.85 2.44
C LEU A 139 -6.73 -18.45 1.90
N ARG A 140 -5.73 -18.38 0.99
CA ARG A 140 -5.40 -17.14 0.31
C ARG A 140 -6.58 -16.58 -0.47
N GLU A 141 -7.26 -17.40 -1.25
CA GLU A 141 -8.44 -16.99 -2.04
C GLU A 141 -9.58 -16.50 -1.14
N GLU A 142 -9.88 -17.23 -0.07
CA GLU A 142 -10.91 -16.86 0.91
C GLU A 142 -10.55 -15.51 1.60
N THR A 143 -9.32 -15.36 2.03
CA THR A 143 -8.82 -14.10 2.63
C THR A 143 -8.93 -12.93 1.65
N PHE A 144 -8.52 -13.10 0.40
CA PHE A 144 -8.62 -12.03 -0.61
C PHE A 144 -10.08 -11.67 -0.93
N GLN A 145 -11.00 -12.63 -0.92
CA GLN A 145 -12.45 -12.38 -1.04
C GLN A 145 -12.98 -11.60 0.16
N GLU A 146 -12.63 -12.01 1.37
CA GLU A 146 -13.05 -11.33 2.61
C GLU A 146 -12.53 -9.88 2.67
N LEU A 147 -11.31 -9.65 2.20
CA LEU A 147 -10.74 -8.32 2.07
C LEU A 147 -11.31 -7.48 0.91
N GLY A 148 -12.20 -8.06 0.09
CA GLY A 148 -12.81 -7.38 -1.06
C GLY A 148 -11.85 -7.14 -2.23
N LEU A 149 -10.78 -7.92 -2.34
CA LEU A 149 -9.75 -7.80 -3.38
C LEU A 149 -10.01 -8.67 -4.59
N ILE A 150 -10.89 -9.64 -4.48
CA ILE A 150 -11.32 -10.53 -5.56
C ILE A 150 -12.84 -10.51 -5.60
N ASP A 151 -13.41 -10.15 -6.75
CA ASP A 151 -14.82 -10.41 -7.01
C ASP A 151 -14.96 -11.83 -7.58
N PRO A 152 -15.60 -12.76 -6.85
CA PRO A 152 -15.76 -14.13 -7.30
C PRO A 152 -16.60 -14.27 -8.59
N ARG A 153 -17.32 -13.21 -8.99
CA ARG A 153 -18.16 -13.17 -10.18
C ARG A 153 -17.37 -12.78 -11.45
N THR A 154 -16.21 -12.16 -11.28
CA THR A 154 -15.35 -11.71 -12.39
C THR A 154 -14.07 -12.53 -12.41
N LYS A 155 -13.65 -12.92 -13.62
CA LYS A 155 -12.33 -13.55 -13.87
C LYS A 155 -11.30 -12.53 -14.38
N SER A 156 -11.58 -11.23 -14.23
CA SER A 156 -10.70 -10.17 -14.70
C SER A 156 -9.45 -10.03 -13.82
N GLU A 157 -8.42 -9.43 -14.38
CA GLU A 157 -7.25 -9.02 -13.60
C GLU A 157 -7.69 -8.17 -12.40
N ASN A 158 -7.07 -8.44 -11.25
CA ASN A 158 -7.41 -7.73 -10.02
C ASN A 158 -7.03 -6.26 -10.16
N THR A 159 -8.01 -5.41 -10.39
CA THR A 159 -7.88 -3.97 -10.26
C THR A 159 -8.35 -3.54 -8.87
N LEU A 160 -7.81 -2.45 -8.37
CA LEU A 160 -8.20 -1.89 -7.09
C LEU A 160 -8.47 -0.39 -7.23
N THR A 161 -9.47 0.08 -6.52
CA THR A 161 -9.70 1.50 -6.33
C THR A 161 -8.90 2.02 -5.12
N VAL A 162 -8.56 3.30 -5.11
CA VAL A 162 -7.88 3.93 -3.96
C VAL A 162 -8.70 3.76 -2.68
N ARG A 163 -10.01 3.87 -2.75
CA ARG A 163 -10.94 3.66 -1.62
C ARG A 163 -10.95 2.21 -1.12
N GLY A 164 -10.97 1.25 -2.06
CA GLY A 164 -10.94 -0.18 -1.74
C GLY A 164 -9.64 -0.57 -1.03
N TYR A 165 -8.50 -0.12 -1.57
CA TYR A 165 -7.21 -0.41 -0.96
C TYR A 165 -7.02 0.27 0.41
N ALA A 166 -7.47 1.51 0.56
CA ALA A 166 -7.45 2.23 1.85
C ALA A 166 -8.18 1.46 2.97
N SER A 167 -9.19 0.65 2.62
CA SER A 167 -9.91 -0.15 3.61
C SER A 167 -9.00 -1.14 4.34
N LEU A 168 -7.95 -1.68 3.70
CA LEU A 168 -7.00 -2.60 4.32
C LEU A 168 -6.25 -1.96 5.48
N PHE A 169 -5.78 -0.71 5.30
CA PHE A 169 -5.13 0.04 6.37
C PHE A 169 -6.08 0.33 7.54
N ARG A 170 -7.37 0.54 7.26
CA ARG A 170 -8.38 0.66 8.30
C ARG A 170 -8.59 -0.63 9.09
N LEU A 171 -8.61 -1.78 8.41
CA LEU A 171 -8.73 -3.09 9.05
C LEU A 171 -7.54 -3.32 10.00
N LEU A 172 -6.33 -2.98 9.57
CA LEU A 172 -5.12 -3.07 10.39
C LEU A 172 -5.18 -2.09 11.59
N TYR A 173 -5.51 -0.82 11.34
CA TYR A 173 -5.56 0.19 12.39
C TYR A 173 -6.61 -0.09 13.46
N ASN A 174 -7.78 -0.58 13.06
CA ASN A 174 -8.90 -0.89 13.94
C ASN A 174 -8.85 -2.30 14.52
N VAL A 175 -7.80 -3.09 14.21
CA VAL A 175 -7.69 -4.48 14.69
C VAL A 175 -8.97 -5.29 14.37
N SER A 176 -9.48 -5.16 13.14
CA SER A 176 -10.79 -5.74 12.78
C SER A 176 -10.71 -6.95 11.85
N PHE A 177 -9.52 -7.33 11.40
CA PHE A 177 -9.29 -8.54 10.61
C PHE A 177 -8.23 -9.44 11.27
N LEU A 178 -7.12 -8.88 11.70
CA LEU A 178 -6.08 -9.55 12.49
C LEU A 178 -6.21 -9.14 13.95
N ASN A 179 -5.66 -9.95 14.86
CA ASN A 179 -5.52 -9.55 16.26
C ASN A 179 -4.55 -8.36 16.42
N ALA A 180 -4.46 -7.81 17.63
CA ALA A 180 -3.67 -6.61 17.90
C ALA A 180 -2.17 -6.82 17.62
N GLU A 181 -1.62 -7.97 17.99
CA GLU A 181 -0.21 -8.30 17.80
C GLU A 181 0.15 -8.35 16.29
N MET A 182 -0.65 -9.06 15.50
CA MET A 182 -0.39 -9.23 14.07
C MET A 182 -0.67 -7.95 13.27
N SER A 183 -1.68 -7.18 13.66
CA SER A 183 -1.96 -5.87 13.06
C SER A 183 -0.82 -4.89 13.31
N GLU A 184 -0.34 -4.78 14.55
CA GLU A 184 0.78 -3.90 14.91
C GLU A 184 2.09 -4.34 14.22
N LYS A 185 2.34 -5.65 14.11
CA LYS A 185 3.50 -6.20 13.40
C LYS A 185 3.55 -5.73 11.93
N ILE A 186 2.44 -5.78 11.20
CA ILE A 186 2.36 -5.25 9.83
C ILE A 186 2.61 -3.74 9.80
N LEU A 187 1.93 -2.97 10.66
CA LEU A 187 2.06 -1.52 10.69
C LEU A 187 3.47 -1.08 11.07
N GLN A 188 4.16 -1.83 11.92
CA GLN A 188 5.56 -1.59 12.25
C GLN A 188 6.47 -1.83 11.04
N TRP A 189 6.34 -2.96 10.33
CA TRP A 189 7.13 -3.24 9.14
C TRP A 189 6.88 -2.23 8.02
N LEU A 190 5.62 -1.77 7.85
CA LEU A 190 5.29 -0.70 6.92
C LEU A 190 5.90 0.65 7.32
N ALA A 191 6.09 0.89 8.62
CA ALA A 191 6.77 2.10 9.09
C ALA A 191 8.31 2.04 8.95
N GLU A 192 8.87 0.86 8.76
CA GLU A 192 10.29 0.62 8.45
C GLU A 192 10.58 0.66 6.94
N SER A 193 9.58 0.98 6.10
CA SER A 193 9.73 1.02 4.63
C SER A 193 10.96 1.82 4.19
N ASP A 194 11.73 1.24 3.26
CA ASP A 194 12.90 1.90 2.67
C ASP A 194 12.55 2.90 1.56
N TYR A 195 11.28 2.95 1.14
CA TYR A 195 10.78 3.90 0.16
C TYR A 195 10.56 5.26 0.80
N GLN A 196 11.49 6.19 0.55
CA GLN A 196 11.52 7.51 1.18
C GLN A 196 10.96 8.63 0.29
N ILE A 197 10.38 8.28 -0.85
CA ILE A 197 9.72 9.18 -1.81
C ILE A 197 8.19 9.01 -1.67
N GLY A 198 7.41 9.72 -2.46
CA GLY A 198 5.95 9.64 -2.39
C GLY A 198 5.39 10.22 -1.09
N LEU A 199 4.49 9.49 -0.40
CA LEU A 199 3.88 10.00 0.83
C LEU A 199 4.90 10.39 1.89
N ARG A 200 5.99 9.59 2.04
CA ARG A 200 7.04 9.85 3.04
C ARG A 200 7.71 11.20 2.85
N ALA A 201 7.96 11.60 1.59
CA ALA A 201 8.65 12.85 1.27
C ALA A 201 7.80 14.12 1.51
N GLY A 202 6.47 13.99 1.52
CA GLY A 202 5.54 15.09 1.83
C GLY A 202 5.28 15.30 3.33
N VAL A 203 5.95 14.53 4.21
CA VAL A 203 5.71 14.58 5.66
C VAL A 203 7.03 14.79 6.40
N PRO A 204 7.11 15.64 7.46
CA PRO A 204 8.33 15.85 8.24
C PRO A 204 8.95 14.55 8.77
N GLY A 205 10.28 14.49 8.82
CA GLY A 205 11.03 13.27 9.15
C GLY A 205 10.77 12.69 10.55
N ASN A 206 10.29 13.49 11.48
CA ASN A 206 9.94 13.08 12.84
C ASN A 206 8.52 12.48 12.97
N ILE A 207 7.70 12.53 11.91
CA ILE A 207 6.37 11.93 11.91
C ILE A 207 6.48 10.48 11.41
N LYS A 208 6.01 9.53 12.21
CA LYS A 208 5.92 8.11 11.82
C LYS A 208 4.89 7.96 10.69
N ILE A 209 5.24 7.20 9.66
CA ILE A 209 4.33 6.82 8.58
C ILE A 209 4.45 5.32 8.32
N ALA A 210 3.33 4.61 8.32
CA ALA A 210 3.23 3.21 7.92
C ALA A 210 2.60 3.17 6.53
N HIS A 211 3.40 2.88 5.48
CA HIS A 211 2.92 2.99 4.11
C HIS A 211 3.45 1.88 3.20
N LYS A 212 2.77 1.69 2.08
CA LYS A 212 3.20 0.79 1.01
C LYS A 212 3.02 1.45 -0.34
N PHE A 213 4.11 1.50 -1.11
CA PHE A 213 4.05 1.89 -2.51
C PHE A 213 3.84 0.68 -3.44
N GLY A 214 3.35 0.95 -4.64
CA GLY A 214 3.24 0.00 -5.73
C GLY A 214 3.54 0.67 -7.05
N GLU A 215 4.31 0.02 -7.91
CA GLU A 215 4.68 0.52 -9.23
C GLU A 215 4.40 -0.51 -10.31
N ARG A 216 4.00 -0.05 -11.48
CA ARG A 216 3.83 -0.86 -12.69
C ARG A 216 4.26 -0.07 -13.92
N PHE A 217 5.02 -0.73 -14.78
CA PHE A 217 5.37 -0.25 -16.10
C PHE A 217 4.77 -1.16 -17.19
N PHE A 218 4.15 -0.56 -18.19
CA PHE A 218 3.58 -1.23 -19.35
C PHE A 218 4.41 -0.85 -20.58
N GLU A 219 5.25 -1.78 -21.02
CA GLU A 219 6.19 -1.54 -22.13
C GLU A 219 5.48 -1.22 -23.46
N SER A 220 4.26 -1.76 -23.68
CA SER A 220 3.49 -1.57 -24.90
C SER A 220 3.10 -0.12 -25.16
N ASP A 221 2.80 0.65 -24.08
CA ASP A 221 2.13 1.94 -24.17
C ASP A 221 2.94 3.07 -23.54
N ASP A 222 4.15 2.77 -23.04
CA ASP A 222 4.99 3.67 -22.21
C ASP A 222 4.21 4.26 -21.00
N VAL A 223 3.25 3.48 -20.50
CA VAL A 223 2.41 3.87 -19.37
C VAL A 223 3.01 3.36 -18.08
N ARG A 224 3.01 4.20 -17.07
CA ARG A 224 3.45 3.91 -15.71
C ARG A 224 2.31 4.13 -14.73
N GLN A 225 2.28 3.32 -13.70
CA GLN A 225 1.45 3.56 -12.53
C GLN A 225 2.35 3.58 -11.30
N LEU A 226 2.09 4.53 -10.41
CA LEU A 226 2.71 4.63 -9.11
C LEU A 226 1.64 4.94 -8.08
N HIS A 227 1.67 4.19 -6.99
CA HIS A 227 0.69 4.29 -5.91
C HIS A 227 1.44 4.35 -4.59
N ASP A 228 0.89 5.08 -3.63
CA ASP A 228 1.38 5.04 -2.25
C ASP A 228 0.22 5.25 -1.29
N CYS A 229 0.08 4.35 -0.33
CA CYS A 229 -1.02 4.34 0.63
C CYS A 229 -0.48 4.09 2.03
N GLY A 230 -0.95 4.84 3.01
CA GLY A 230 -0.46 4.66 4.36
C GLY A 230 -1.20 5.44 5.43
N ILE A 231 -0.80 5.17 6.67
CA ILE A 231 -1.24 5.87 7.86
C ILE A 231 -0.13 6.82 8.30
N ILE A 232 -0.44 8.09 8.35
CA ILE A 232 0.41 9.14 8.90
C ILE A 232 0.02 9.32 10.37
N TYR A 233 0.95 9.01 11.29
CA TYR A 233 0.73 9.11 12.74
C TYR A 233 0.96 10.55 13.22
N TYR A 234 0.14 11.47 12.66
CA TYR A 234 0.16 12.84 13.14
C TYR A 234 -0.24 12.86 14.63
N PRO A 235 0.48 13.58 15.51
CA PRO A 235 0.20 13.61 16.94
C PRO A 235 -1.27 13.97 17.23
N ASP A 236 -1.94 13.14 18.03
CA ASP A 236 -3.34 13.26 18.42
C ASP A 236 -4.37 13.23 17.28
N ASN A 237 -3.95 13.19 16.01
CA ASN A 237 -4.84 13.14 14.86
C ASN A 237 -4.30 12.29 13.69
N PRO A 238 -4.07 10.98 13.89
CA PRO A 238 -3.62 10.13 12.81
C PRO A 238 -4.63 10.10 11.66
N TYR A 239 -4.10 10.01 10.43
CA TYR A 239 -4.93 9.96 9.24
C TYR A 239 -4.42 8.94 8.23
N LEU A 240 -5.31 8.45 7.41
CA LEU A 240 -5.06 7.59 6.27
C LEU A 240 -5.07 8.42 5.00
N LEU A 241 -4.02 8.30 4.20
CA LEU A 241 -3.91 8.89 2.87
C LEU A 241 -3.50 7.81 1.87
N CYS A 242 -4.28 7.71 0.80
CA CYS A 242 -3.98 6.88 -0.35
C CYS A 242 -3.96 7.74 -1.61
N VAL A 243 -2.91 7.61 -2.43
CA VAL A 243 -2.80 8.27 -3.73
C VAL A 243 -2.43 7.21 -4.77
N MET A 244 -3.21 7.13 -5.84
CA MET A 244 -2.93 6.28 -7.00
C MET A 244 -2.84 7.13 -8.24
N THR A 245 -1.80 6.91 -9.04
CA THR A 245 -1.51 7.72 -10.23
C THR A 245 -1.18 6.85 -11.43
N LYS A 246 -1.44 7.41 -12.64
CA LYS A 246 -1.09 6.82 -13.93
C LYS A 246 -0.62 7.92 -14.88
N GLY A 247 0.46 7.69 -15.61
CA GLY A 247 1.05 8.65 -16.54
C GLY A 247 2.21 8.05 -17.32
N SER A 248 3.00 8.90 -18.00
CA SER A 248 4.15 8.50 -18.80
C SER A 248 5.49 8.74 -18.10
N ASP A 249 5.57 9.67 -17.16
CA ASP A 249 6.80 10.01 -16.45
C ASP A 249 6.77 9.60 -14.97
N PHE A 250 7.69 8.71 -14.57
CA PHE A 250 7.74 8.17 -13.21
C PHE A 250 8.09 9.22 -12.16
N ASN A 251 8.98 10.17 -12.48
CA ASN A 251 9.36 11.24 -11.55
C ASN A 251 8.19 12.20 -11.34
N LYS A 252 7.41 12.45 -12.40
CA LYS A 252 6.18 13.24 -12.29
C LYS A 252 5.18 12.59 -11.35
N LEU A 253 4.95 11.27 -11.49
CA LEU A 253 4.07 10.54 -10.58
C LEU A 253 4.54 10.62 -9.12
N GLN A 254 5.85 10.49 -8.89
CA GLN A 254 6.44 10.64 -7.55
C GLN A 254 6.20 12.03 -6.97
N SER A 255 6.47 13.08 -7.74
CA SER A 255 6.33 14.47 -7.30
C SER A 255 4.88 14.83 -6.97
N VAL A 256 3.93 14.32 -7.74
CA VAL A 256 2.49 14.52 -7.49
C VAL A 256 2.05 13.86 -6.19
N ILE A 257 2.45 12.60 -5.94
CA ILE A 257 2.14 11.90 -4.69
C ILE A 257 2.74 12.65 -3.50
N GLN A 258 4.01 13.09 -3.62
CA GLN A 258 4.68 13.89 -2.59
C GLN A 258 3.93 15.18 -2.30
N HIS A 259 3.58 15.95 -3.34
CA HIS A 259 2.92 17.24 -3.16
C HIS A 259 1.51 17.11 -2.55
N ILE A 260 0.74 16.10 -2.98
CA ILE A 260 -0.56 15.80 -2.35
C ILE A 260 -0.38 15.46 -0.87
N SER A 261 0.66 14.66 -0.53
CA SER A 261 0.97 14.32 0.86
C SER A 261 1.32 15.55 1.68
N GLU A 262 2.11 16.48 1.13
CA GLU A 262 2.49 17.75 1.74
C GLU A 262 1.27 18.64 1.98
N MET A 263 0.43 18.86 0.96
CA MET A 263 -0.81 19.63 1.07
C MET A 263 -1.73 19.10 2.19
N VAL A 264 -1.90 17.77 2.24
CA VAL A 264 -2.73 17.13 3.27
C VAL A 264 -2.11 17.30 4.64
N TYR A 265 -0.78 17.13 4.76
CA TYR A 265 -0.07 17.30 6.03
C TYR A 265 -0.20 18.73 6.55
N GLU A 266 0.03 19.73 5.71
CA GLU A 266 -0.09 21.17 6.06
C GLU A 266 -1.51 21.52 6.50
N GLU A 267 -2.53 20.98 5.81
CA GLU A 267 -3.92 21.17 6.17
C GLU A 267 -4.23 20.59 7.54
N VAL A 268 -3.78 19.36 7.83
CA VAL A 268 -3.94 18.73 9.16
C VAL A 268 -3.18 19.51 10.23
N ASP A 269 -1.95 19.95 9.95
CA ASP A 269 -1.11 20.72 10.89
C ASP A 269 -1.73 22.10 11.21
N SER A 270 -2.30 22.77 10.20
CA SER A 270 -2.97 24.08 10.37
C SER A 270 -4.18 24.03 11.31
N ARG A 271 -4.73 22.82 11.55
CA ARG A 271 -5.92 22.57 12.40
C ARG A 271 -5.59 22.15 13.82
N LYS A 272 -4.32 22.25 14.23
CA LYS A 272 -3.93 22.07 15.61
C LYS A 272 -4.73 23.04 16.53
N ILE A 273 -5.46 22.47 17.46
CA ILE A 273 -6.12 23.18 18.55
C ILE A 273 -5.20 23.12 19.78
#